data_a5c4c0a29a4736acaa8a7f4b33fe859f
#
_entry.id   a5c4c0a29a4736acaa8a7f4b33fe859f
#
_cell.length_a   1.000
_cell.length_b   1.000
_cell.length_c   1.000
_cell.angle_alpha   90.00
_cell.angle_beta   90.00
_cell.angle_gamma   90.00
#
_symmetry.space_group_name_H-M   'P 1'
#
loop_
_entity.id
_entity.type
_entity.pdbx_description
1 polymer ?
#
loop_
_entity_poly.entity_id
_entity_poly.type
_entity_poly.pdbx_seq_one_letter_code
_entity_poly.pdbx_strand_id
1 'polypeptide(L)'
;MGCLTIETWLLFITNVFGLSLYFLYFCLYHLECYFMKEIKLETKIRIYSLAELPEEESRLMEAAIKATGQSYAPYSKFHVGAAALLEDGTIITGSNQENAAYPSGLCAERVALFHAGHQYPDMPVVALAIAAATNGRQVESISPCGACRQV
;
A
#
# COMPACT_ATOMS: atom_id res chain seq x y z
N MET A 1 11.66 -22.86 43.99
CA MET A 1 12.67 -22.44 43.01
C MET A 1 12.49 -20.93 42.82
N GLY A 2 13.35 -20.13 43.43
CA GLY A 2 13.25 -18.67 43.43
C GLY A 2 13.62 -18.11 42.08
N CYS A 3 12.73 -17.29 41.53
CA CYS A 3 12.97 -16.52 40.33
C CYS A 3 14.06 -15.47 40.67
N LEU A 4 15.24 -15.58 40.05
CA LEU A 4 16.27 -14.56 40.18
C LEU A 4 15.76 -13.28 39.54
N THR A 5 15.79 -12.17 40.27
CA THR A 5 15.40 -10.85 39.74
C THR A 5 16.40 -10.38 38.69
N ILE A 6 15.98 -9.52 37.78
CA ILE A 6 16.84 -8.95 36.73
C ILE A 6 18.12 -8.34 37.31
N GLU A 7 18.06 -7.76 38.51
CA GLU A 7 19.21 -7.21 39.21
C GLU A 7 20.25 -8.25 39.62
N THR A 8 19.83 -9.43 40.06
CA THR A 8 20.74 -10.51 40.40
C THR A 8 21.42 -11.12 39.16
N TRP A 9 20.74 -11.18 38.02
CA TRP A 9 21.32 -11.57 36.73
C TRP A 9 22.34 -10.57 36.23
N LEU A 10 22.05 -9.28 36.35
CA LEU A 10 22.95 -8.19 35.98
C LEU A 10 24.25 -8.18 36.76
N LEU A 11 24.19 -8.38 38.10
CA LEU A 11 25.34 -8.52 38.95
C LEU A 11 26.17 -9.77 38.64
N PHE A 12 25.54 -10.87 38.26
CA PHE A 12 26.21 -12.08 37.85
C PHE A 12 26.99 -11.91 36.54
N ILE A 13 26.37 -11.26 35.52
CA ILE A 13 27.01 -11.03 34.22
C ILE A 13 28.20 -10.05 34.34
N THR A 14 28.08 -8.99 35.14
CA THR A 14 29.19 -8.05 35.33
C THR A 14 30.39 -8.65 36.05
N ASN A 15 30.15 -9.50 37.04
CA ASN A 15 31.22 -10.14 37.79
C ASN A 15 31.89 -11.32 37.06
N VAL A 16 31.14 -12.07 36.25
CA VAL A 16 31.67 -13.26 35.57
C VAL A 16 32.30 -12.95 34.22
N PHE A 17 31.77 -11.94 33.49
CA PHE A 17 32.21 -11.65 32.12
C PHE A 17 32.94 -10.33 31.93
N GLY A 18 33.17 -9.52 32.99
CA GLY A 18 33.91 -8.26 32.89
C GLY A 18 33.33 -7.26 31.90
N LEU A 19 32.02 -7.35 31.62
CA LEU A 19 31.36 -6.47 30.65
C LEU A 19 31.23 -5.05 31.20
N SER A 20 31.62 -4.07 30.40
CA SER A 20 31.53 -2.65 30.74
C SER A 20 30.07 -2.24 31.01
N LEU A 21 29.88 -1.40 32.04
CA LEU A 21 28.60 -0.77 32.37
C LEU A 21 27.93 -0.08 31.15
N TYR A 22 28.69 0.36 30.16
CA TYR A 22 28.19 0.95 28.92
C TYR A 22 27.46 -0.07 28.03
N PHE A 23 27.92 -1.31 27.99
CA PHE A 23 27.27 -2.37 27.21
C PHE A 23 25.95 -2.80 27.85
N LEU A 24 25.87 -2.80 29.17
CA LEU A 24 24.64 -3.06 29.94
C LEU A 24 23.62 -1.94 29.78
N TYR A 25 24.07 -0.69 29.75
CA TYR A 25 23.19 0.46 29.51
C TYR A 25 22.58 0.42 28.10
N PHE A 26 23.39 0.04 27.10
CA PHE A 26 22.92 -0.11 25.73
C PHE A 26 21.93 -1.27 25.56
N CYS A 27 22.16 -2.41 26.23
CA CYS A 27 21.21 -3.52 26.26
C CYS A 27 19.92 -3.19 26.98
N LEU A 28 19.99 -2.48 28.11
CA LEU A 28 18.78 -2.06 28.87
C LEU A 28 17.95 -1.04 28.09
N TYR A 29 18.59 -0.10 27.41
CA TYR A 29 17.88 0.88 26.57
C TYR A 29 17.19 0.24 25.36
N HIS A 30 17.76 -0.87 24.84
CA HIS A 30 17.11 -1.66 23.78
C HIS A 30 16.07 -2.65 24.30
N LEU A 31 16.09 -3.04 25.58
CA LEU A 31 15.06 -3.93 26.14
C LEU A 31 13.71 -3.22 26.36
N GLU A 32 13.70 -1.90 26.55
CA GLU A 32 12.43 -1.13 26.62
C GLU A 32 11.66 -1.08 25.28
N CYS A 33 12.33 -1.42 24.16
CA CYS A 33 11.69 -1.52 22.86
C CYS A 33 10.93 -2.84 22.59
N TYR A 34 10.97 -3.81 23.50
CA TYR A 34 10.31 -5.12 23.34
C TYR A 34 8.97 -5.23 24.07
N PHE A 35 8.23 -4.14 24.19
CA PHE A 35 6.81 -4.25 24.51
C PHE A 35 6.06 -4.56 23.22
N MET A 36 5.82 -5.85 22.94
CA MET A 36 4.94 -6.26 21.83
C MET A 36 3.53 -5.74 22.14
N LYS A 37 3.12 -4.67 21.45
CA LYS A 37 1.75 -4.17 21.47
C LYS A 37 0.99 -4.83 20.33
N GLU A 38 0.04 -5.65 20.67
CA GLU A 38 -0.89 -6.19 19.67
C GLU A 38 -1.85 -5.08 19.23
N ILE A 39 -1.90 -4.81 17.93
CA ILE A 39 -2.85 -3.88 17.31
C ILE A 39 -3.74 -4.69 16.39
N LYS A 40 -5.03 -4.78 16.72
CA LYS A 40 -6.02 -5.39 15.85
C LYS A 40 -6.51 -4.37 14.82
N LEU A 41 -6.24 -4.63 13.54
CA LEU A 41 -6.75 -3.83 12.43
C LEU A 41 -7.96 -4.54 11.82
N GLU A 42 -9.09 -3.83 11.73
CA GLU A 42 -10.30 -4.33 11.09
C GLU A 42 -10.60 -3.51 9.84
N THR A 43 -10.72 -4.18 8.70
CA THR A 43 -11.09 -3.55 7.43
C THR A 43 -12.43 -4.08 6.98
N LYS A 44 -13.38 -3.17 6.68
CA LYS A 44 -14.68 -3.53 6.11
C LYS A 44 -14.57 -3.57 4.59
N ILE A 45 -14.88 -4.73 4.01
CA ILE A 45 -14.97 -4.91 2.55
C ILE A 45 -16.43 -5.05 2.20
N ARG A 46 -16.90 -4.28 1.21
CA ARG A 46 -18.24 -4.38 0.64
C ARG A 46 -18.12 -4.91 -0.78
N ILE A 47 -19.00 -5.82 -1.14
CA ILE A 47 -19.05 -6.42 -2.48
C ILE A 47 -20.35 -5.96 -3.13
N TYR A 48 -20.22 -5.34 -4.30
CA TYR A 48 -21.33 -4.85 -5.11
C TYR A 48 -21.19 -5.38 -6.54
N SER A 49 -22.29 -5.59 -7.21
CA SER A 49 -22.31 -5.65 -8.67
C SER A 49 -22.19 -4.24 -9.26
N LEU A 50 -21.74 -4.10 -10.50
CA LEU A 50 -21.65 -2.78 -11.16
C LEU A 50 -23.01 -2.04 -11.20
N ALA A 51 -24.11 -2.77 -11.29
CA ALA A 51 -25.46 -2.19 -11.35
C ALA A 51 -25.94 -1.66 -9.98
N GLU A 52 -25.29 -2.05 -8.88
CA GLU A 52 -25.64 -1.62 -7.51
C GLU A 52 -24.78 -0.46 -7.01
N LEU A 53 -23.77 -0.05 -7.80
CA LEU A 53 -22.91 1.08 -7.44
C LEU A 53 -23.69 2.40 -7.52
N PRO A 54 -23.46 3.33 -6.59
CA PRO A 54 -23.90 4.71 -6.75
C PRO A 54 -23.40 5.32 -8.07
N GLU A 55 -24.12 6.29 -8.59
CA GLU A 55 -23.84 6.86 -9.92
C GLU A 55 -22.40 7.40 -10.06
N GLU A 56 -21.91 8.07 -9.03
CA GLU A 56 -20.55 8.61 -9.02
C GLU A 56 -19.48 7.52 -9.04
N GLU A 57 -19.65 6.47 -8.22
CA GLU A 57 -18.74 5.32 -8.17
C GLU A 57 -18.81 4.50 -9.47
N SER A 58 -20.00 4.40 -10.08
CA SER A 58 -20.18 3.74 -11.39
C SER A 58 -19.41 4.49 -12.49
N ARG A 59 -19.55 5.82 -12.56
CA ARG A 59 -18.78 6.66 -13.50
C ARG A 59 -17.27 6.52 -13.31
N LEU A 60 -16.83 6.49 -12.06
CA LEU A 60 -15.42 6.33 -11.73
C LEU A 60 -14.90 4.96 -12.17
N MET A 61 -15.69 3.90 -11.92
CA MET A 61 -15.33 2.52 -12.35
C MET A 61 -15.32 2.41 -13.89
N GLU A 62 -16.28 3.01 -14.59
CA GLU A 62 -16.28 3.04 -16.06
C GLU A 62 -15.03 3.73 -16.63
N ALA A 63 -14.59 4.83 -15.99
CA ALA A 63 -13.36 5.51 -16.38
C ALA A 63 -12.13 4.63 -16.18
N ALA A 64 -12.06 3.88 -15.07
CA ALA A 64 -10.99 2.92 -14.83
C ALA A 64 -10.99 1.76 -15.85
N ILE A 65 -12.18 1.22 -16.16
CA ILE A 65 -12.33 0.18 -17.19
C ILE A 65 -11.85 0.70 -18.55
N LYS A 66 -12.27 1.89 -18.95
CA LYS A 66 -11.84 2.51 -20.22
C LYS A 66 -10.32 2.71 -20.25
N ALA A 67 -9.71 3.09 -19.15
CA ALA A 67 -8.26 3.30 -19.05
C ALA A 67 -7.45 2.01 -19.26
N THR A 68 -8.02 0.81 -19.07
CA THR A 68 -7.31 -0.45 -19.39
C THR A 68 -6.88 -0.53 -20.85
N GLY A 69 -7.65 0.08 -21.76
CA GLY A 69 -7.35 0.13 -23.18
C GLY A 69 -6.11 0.97 -23.55
N GLN A 70 -5.62 1.81 -22.63
CA GLN A 70 -4.44 2.66 -22.82
C GLN A 70 -3.19 2.06 -22.17
N SER A 71 -3.30 0.88 -21.59
CA SER A 71 -2.22 0.18 -20.90
C SER A 71 -1.13 -0.27 -21.87
N TYR A 72 0.12 -0.03 -21.50
CA TYR A 72 1.28 -0.58 -22.17
C TYR A 72 1.78 -1.81 -21.40
N ALA A 73 1.30 -3.00 -21.76
CA ALA A 73 1.61 -4.25 -21.10
C ALA A 73 2.10 -5.34 -22.09
N PRO A 74 3.25 -5.09 -22.79
CA PRO A 74 3.74 -6.00 -23.81
C PRO A 74 4.24 -7.34 -23.26
N TYR A 75 4.63 -7.40 -21.98
CA TYR A 75 5.21 -8.58 -21.36
C TYR A 75 4.16 -9.43 -20.66
N SER A 76 3.43 -8.86 -19.70
CA SER A 76 2.44 -9.58 -18.89
C SER A 76 1.13 -9.83 -19.60
N LYS A 77 0.76 -9.00 -20.58
CA LYS A 77 -0.58 -8.95 -21.20
C LYS A 77 -1.69 -8.68 -20.18
N PHE A 78 -1.32 -8.13 -19.03
CA PHE A 78 -2.23 -7.76 -17.94
C PHE A 78 -2.43 -6.25 -17.95
N HIS A 79 -3.58 -5.82 -18.43
CA HIS A 79 -3.92 -4.43 -18.68
C HIS A 79 -4.69 -3.86 -17.50
N VAL A 80 -4.10 -2.89 -16.80
CA VAL A 80 -4.71 -2.24 -15.64
C VAL A 80 -5.01 -0.79 -15.95
N GLY A 81 -6.20 -0.36 -15.57
CA GLY A 81 -6.63 1.03 -15.60
C GLY A 81 -7.00 1.48 -14.19
N ALA A 82 -6.73 2.73 -13.89
CA ALA A 82 -7.12 3.38 -12.64
C ALA A 82 -7.77 4.72 -12.93
N ALA A 83 -8.69 5.14 -12.07
CA ALA A 83 -9.34 6.44 -12.11
C ALA A 83 -9.37 7.02 -10.70
N ALA A 84 -8.81 8.20 -10.52
CA ALA A 84 -8.81 8.98 -9.29
C ALA A 84 -9.90 10.06 -9.37
N LEU A 85 -10.79 10.10 -8.40
CA LEU A 85 -11.80 11.14 -8.25
C LEU A 85 -11.26 12.23 -7.32
N LEU A 86 -11.27 13.46 -7.79
CA LEU A 86 -10.90 14.63 -6.99
C LEU A 86 -12.14 15.21 -6.29
N GLU A 87 -11.91 16.01 -5.24
CA GLU A 87 -12.98 16.61 -4.42
C GLU A 87 -13.95 17.48 -5.23
N ASP A 88 -13.51 18.07 -6.34
CA ASP A 88 -14.33 18.89 -7.23
C ASP A 88 -15.12 18.05 -8.27
N GLY A 89 -15.05 16.71 -8.22
CA GLY A 89 -15.69 15.81 -9.17
C GLY A 89 -14.87 15.53 -10.43
N THR A 90 -13.67 16.08 -10.57
CA THR A 90 -12.75 15.81 -11.69
C THR A 90 -12.23 14.37 -11.59
N ILE A 91 -12.23 13.65 -12.72
CA ILE A 91 -11.69 12.28 -12.79
C ILE A 91 -10.39 12.28 -13.59
N ILE A 92 -9.32 11.82 -12.97
CA ILE A 92 -8.00 11.64 -13.58
C ILE A 92 -7.73 10.15 -13.77
N THR A 93 -7.39 9.75 -14.99
CA THR A 93 -7.13 8.34 -15.30
C THR A 93 -5.65 8.04 -15.48
N GLY A 94 -5.29 6.78 -15.26
CA GLY A 94 -3.97 6.23 -15.50
C GLY A 94 -4.06 4.77 -15.94
N SER A 95 -3.01 4.28 -16.59
CA SER A 95 -2.90 2.88 -16.97
C SER A 95 -1.49 2.36 -16.71
N ASN A 96 -1.32 1.06 -16.49
CA ASN A 96 -0.01 0.51 -16.21
C ASN A 96 0.91 0.64 -17.43
N GLN A 97 2.17 0.98 -17.14
CA GLN A 97 3.24 1.19 -18.12
C GLN A 97 4.39 0.24 -17.79
N GLU A 98 4.48 -0.84 -18.55
CA GLU A 98 5.58 -1.80 -18.37
C GLU A 98 6.87 -1.29 -19.03
N ASN A 99 7.99 -1.75 -18.51
CA ASN A 99 9.31 -1.41 -19.02
C ASN A 99 10.22 -2.64 -18.94
N ALA A 100 11.11 -2.82 -19.93
CA ALA A 100 12.13 -3.87 -19.91
C ALA A 100 13.08 -3.73 -18.71
N ALA A 101 13.39 -2.49 -18.30
CA ALA A 101 14.00 -2.20 -17.00
C ALA A 101 12.90 -2.30 -15.93
N TYR A 102 12.66 -3.50 -15.45
CA TYR A 102 11.50 -3.87 -14.63
C TYR A 102 11.17 -2.90 -13.48
N PRO A 103 12.14 -2.36 -12.72
CA PRO A 103 11.87 -1.38 -11.65
C PRO A 103 11.31 -0.03 -12.14
N SER A 104 11.46 0.28 -13.45
CA SER A 104 11.00 1.54 -14.04
C SER A 104 9.52 1.51 -14.45
N GLY A 105 8.88 0.34 -14.43
CA GLY A 105 7.45 0.20 -14.70
C GLY A 105 6.58 0.85 -13.62
N LEU A 106 5.40 1.34 -14.01
CA LEU A 106 4.43 1.94 -13.10
C LEU A 106 3.08 1.22 -13.17
N CYS A 107 2.49 1.00 -11.99
CA CYS A 107 1.10 0.55 -11.89
C CYS A 107 0.15 1.70 -12.28
N ALA A 108 -1.04 1.35 -12.76
CA ALA A 108 -2.06 2.29 -13.20
C ALA A 108 -2.44 3.32 -12.12
N GLU A 109 -2.54 2.86 -10.86
CA GLU A 109 -2.88 3.70 -9.71
C GLU A 109 -1.84 4.81 -9.52
N ARG A 110 -0.54 4.49 -9.57
CA ARG A 110 0.52 5.50 -9.43
C ARG A 110 0.55 6.46 -10.61
N VAL A 111 0.26 5.99 -11.82
CA VAL A 111 0.12 6.87 -12.99
C VAL A 111 -1.02 7.86 -12.77
N ALA A 112 -2.20 7.40 -12.33
CA ALA A 112 -3.34 8.27 -12.06
C ALA A 112 -3.07 9.26 -10.92
N LEU A 113 -2.54 8.78 -9.78
CA LEU A 113 -2.28 9.61 -8.60
C LEU A 113 -1.19 10.65 -8.84
N PHE A 114 -0.09 10.28 -9.51
CA PHE A 114 0.99 11.22 -9.82
C PHE A 114 0.56 12.26 -10.86
N HIS A 115 -0.28 11.86 -11.82
CA HIS A 115 -0.88 12.78 -12.77
C HIS A 115 -1.83 13.77 -12.06
N ALA A 116 -2.68 13.28 -11.17
CA ALA A 116 -3.55 14.12 -10.35
C ALA A 116 -2.74 15.11 -9.50
N GLY A 117 -1.73 14.63 -8.75
CA GLY A 117 -0.88 15.49 -7.93
C GLY A 117 -0.06 16.50 -8.72
N HIS A 118 0.29 16.20 -9.98
CA HIS A 118 0.96 17.15 -10.86
C HIS A 118 0.02 18.24 -11.39
N GLN A 119 -1.17 17.85 -11.84
CA GLN A 119 -2.12 18.81 -12.43
C GLN A 119 -2.92 19.61 -11.37
N TYR A 120 -3.19 18.98 -10.23
CA TYR A 120 -4.05 19.52 -9.18
C TYR A 120 -3.39 19.34 -7.80
N PRO A 121 -2.25 20.01 -7.54
CA PRO A 121 -1.42 19.74 -6.35
C PRO A 121 -2.13 19.98 -5.02
N ASP A 122 -3.12 20.89 -4.99
CA ASP A 122 -3.86 21.25 -3.78
C ASP A 122 -5.24 20.58 -3.69
N MET A 123 -5.57 19.68 -4.65
CA MET A 123 -6.89 19.05 -4.73
C MET A 123 -6.84 17.63 -4.15
N PRO A 124 -7.60 17.34 -3.08
CA PRO A 124 -7.64 16.00 -2.49
C PRO A 124 -8.22 14.95 -3.45
N VAL A 125 -7.62 13.76 -3.45
CA VAL A 125 -8.21 12.57 -4.06
C VAL A 125 -9.16 11.95 -3.05
N VAL A 126 -10.45 11.83 -3.39
CA VAL A 126 -11.49 11.31 -2.48
C VAL A 126 -11.85 9.85 -2.74
N ALA A 127 -11.61 9.35 -3.96
CA ALA A 127 -11.83 7.96 -4.32
C ALA A 127 -10.87 7.50 -5.42
N LEU A 128 -10.59 6.18 -5.44
CA LEU A 128 -9.78 5.54 -6.48
C LEU A 128 -10.46 4.25 -6.93
N ALA A 129 -10.79 4.15 -8.22
CA ALA A 129 -11.23 2.91 -8.85
C ALA A 129 -10.09 2.25 -9.63
N ILE A 130 -10.07 0.93 -9.64
CA ILE A 130 -9.08 0.12 -10.35
C ILE A 130 -9.81 -0.98 -11.10
N ALA A 131 -9.47 -1.16 -12.38
CA ALA A 131 -9.96 -2.23 -13.22
C ALA A 131 -8.79 -2.95 -13.91
N ALA A 132 -8.95 -4.22 -14.18
CA ALA A 132 -7.96 -4.97 -14.96
C ALA A 132 -8.62 -5.86 -16.00
N ALA A 133 -7.89 -6.11 -17.08
CA ALA A 133 -8.28 -7.00 -18.14
C ALA A 133 -7.09 -7.85 -18.61
N THR A 134 -7.33 -9.10 -18.94
CA THR A 134 -6.36 -9.99 -19.55
C THR A 134 -7.06 -10.88 -20.58
N ASN A 135 -6.38 -11.17 -21.69
CA ASN A 135 -6.94 -11.95 -22.79
C ASN A 135 -8.32 -11.45 -23.26
N GLY A 136 -8.53 -10.13 -23.27
CA GLY A 136 -9.79 -9.52 -23.69
C GLY A 136 -10.95 -9.70 -22.71
N ARG A 137 -10.69 -10.19 -21.50
CA ARG A 137 -11.70 -10.37 -20.45
C ARG A 137 -11.35 -9.52 -19.23
N GLN A 138 -12.38 -8.93 -18.63
CA GLN A 138 -12.24 -8.20 -17.37
C GLN A 138 -11.97 -9.18 -16.22
N VAL A 139 -11.11 -8.76 -15.28
CA VAL A 139 -10.81 -9.49 -14.05
C VAL A 139 -11.87 -9.15 -13.01
N GLU A 140 -12.39 -10.16 -12.32
CA GLU A 140 -13.49 -9.96 -11.35
C GLU A 140 -13.09 -9.11 -10.13
N SER A 141 -11.84 -9.25 -9.68
CA SER A 141 -11.34 -8.45 -8.55
C SER A 141 -9.86 -8.19 -8.65
N ILE A 142 -9.45 -6.99 -8.28
CA ILE A 142 -8.06 -6.57 -8.19
C ILE A 142 -7.88 -5.68 -6.97
N SER A 143 -6.71 -5.74 -6.36
CA SER A 143 -6.35 -4.85 -5.25
C SER A 143 -5.03 -4.14 -5.52
N PRO A 144 -4.83 -2.92 -4.99
CA PRO A 144 -3.56 -2.20 -5.11
C PRO A 144 -2.39 -3.00 -4.53
N CYS A 145 -1.25 -2.98 -5.20
CA CYS A 145 -0.02 -3.54 -4.64
C CYS A 145 0.50 -2.71 -3.46
N GLY A 146 1.48 -3.25 -2.71
CA GLY A 146 2.05 -2.56 -1.54
C GLY A 146 2.61 -1.17 -1.86
N ALA A 147 3.28 -1.01 -3.02
CA ALA A 147 3.82 0.29 -3.44
C ALA A 147 2.71 1.31 -3.76
N CYS A 148 1.58 0.87 -4.36
CA CYS A 148 0.45 1.76 -4.64
C CYS A 148 -0.33 2.14 -3.37
N ARG A 149 -0.33 1.28 -2.35
CA ARG A 149 -0.95 1.60 -1.05
C ARG A 149 -0.13 2.59 -0.22
N GLN A 150 1.15 2.76 -0.54
CA GLN A 150 2.03 3.68 0.16
C GLN A 150 1.89 5.11 -0.37
N VAL A 151 1.47 5.29 -1.61
CA VAL A 151 1.21 6.60 -2.23
C VAL A 151 -0.12 7.18 -1.75
#